data_362afd8b85da05df42a969e72f236fb9
#
_entry.id   362afd8b85da05df42a969e72f236fb9
#
_cell.length_a   1.000
_cell.length_b   1.000
_cell.length_c   1.000
_cell.angle_alpha   90.00
_cell.angle_beta   90.00
_cell.angle_gamma   90.00
#
_symmetry.space_group_name_H-M   'P 1'
#
loop_
_entity.id
_entity.type
_entity.pdbx_description
1 polymer ?
#
loop_
_entity_poly.entity_id
_entity_poly.type
_entity_poly.pdbx_seq_one_letter_code
_entity_poly.pdbx_strand_id
1 'polypeptide(L)'
;MVLEPPVDPELDHIRGPEDAQLTLVEYVDFECAYCAHATGSWDDLRAHFGDDLRYVVRHLPHHPHGPIAARASEAAANQGMFWPWLDFVFTRQHALEREDLIGYAVELGLDVDQFIADLDSPAVIERVERDLASAVASGAHVTPTFFVEGRRLRGSYDARTVTAALEASRRGPRTQEVPS
;
A
#
# COMPACT_ATOMS: atom_id res chain seq x y z
N MET A 1 -8.95 -5.78 -15.35
CA MET A 1 -9.11 -6.27 -13.98
C MET A 1 -9.53 -5.09 -13.13
N VAL A 2 -10.43 -5.33 -12.21
CA VAL A 2 -11.00 -4.35 -11.30
C VAL A 2 -10.57 -4.73 -9.88
N LEU A 3 -10.41 -3.74 -9.00
CA LEU A 3 -10.09 -3.94 -7.60
C LEU A 3 -11.28 -4.58 -6.88
N GLU A 4 -11.05 -5.68 -6.18
CA GLU A 4 -12.04 -6.42 -5.41
C GLU A 4 -11.49 -6.81 -4.02
N PRO A 5 -12.18 -6.48 -2.94
CA PRO A 5 -13.29 -5.51 -2.86
C PRO A 5 -12.83 -4.07 -3.13
N PRO A 6 -13.73 -3.12 -3.37
CA PRO A 6 -13.41 -1.70 -3.41
C PRO A 6 -12.71 -1.23 -2.13
N VAL A 7 -12.11 -0.03 -2.17
CA VAL A 7 -11.50 0.59 -0.99
C VAL A 7 -12.56 0.83 0.08
N ASP A 8 -12.27 0.39 1.29
CA ASP A 8 -13.08 0.57 2.48
C ASP A 8 -12.29 1.39 3.52
N PRO A 9 -12.70 2.62 3.83
CA PRO A 9 -11.98 3.49 4.77
C PRO A 9 -11.87 2.93 6.19
N GLU A 10 -12.78 2.05 6.60
CA GLU A 10 -12.74 1.44 7.94
C GLU A 10 -11.71 0.30 8.03
N LEU A 11 -11.31 -0.25 6.88
CA LEU A 11 -10.47 -1.44 6.81
C LEU A 11 -9.11 -1.20 6.12
N ASP A 12 -9.03 -0.26 5.22
CA ASP A 12 -7.82 -0.01 4.43
C ASP A 12 -6.92 1.07 5.07
N HIS A 13 -5.62 0.92 4.89
CA HIS A 13 -4.67 1.98 5.24
C HIS A 13 -4.68 3.06 4.17
N ILE A 14 -5.19 4.24 4.54
CA ILE A 14 -5.35 5.38 3.63
C ILE A 14 -4.44 6.53 4.07
N ARG A 15 -3.67 7.08 3.13
CA ARG A 15 -2.90 8.31 3.28
C ARG A 15 -3.47 9.36 2.32
N GLY A 16 -3.80 10.53 2.82
CA GLY A 16 -4.52 11.61 2.12
C GLY A 16 -5.98 11.70 2.54
N PRO A 17 -6.77 12.63 1.96
CA PRO A 17 -8.18 12.82 2.32
C PRO A 17 -9.03 11.61 1.93
N GLU A 18 -9.99 11.23 2.79
CA GLU A 18 -10.91 10.13 2.49
C GLU A 18 -11.83 10.42 1.30
N ASP A 19 -12.17 11.70 1.08
CA ASP A 19 -13.02 12.20 -0.01
C ASP A 19 -12.23 12.64 -1.25
N ALA A 20 -10.93 12.31 -1.33
CA ALA A 20 -10.10 12.62 -2.48
C ALA A 20 -10.72 12.08 -3.78
N GLN A 21 -10.65 12.88 -4.85
CA GLN A 21 -11.22 12.55 -6.16
C GLN A 21 -10.48 11.41 -6.88
N LEU A 22 -9.22 11.20 -6.54
CA LEU A 22 -8.35 10.17 -7.12
C LEU A 22 -7.93 9.17 -6.07
N THR A 23 -8.02 7.91 -6.42
CA THR A 23 -7.59 6.80 -5.57
C THR A 23 -6.50 5.99 -6.25
N LEU A 24 -5.34 5.89 -5.60
CA LEU A 24 -4.26 4.99 -5.97
C LEU A 24 -4.18 3.88 -4.94
N VAL A 25 -4.34 2.63 -5.37
CA VAL A 25 -4.13 1.44 -4.51
C VAL A 25 -2.87 0.74 -4.96
N GLU A 26 -2.00 0.41 -4.02
CA GLU A 26 -0.80 -0.40 -4.25
C GLU A 26 -0.84 -1.67 -3.41
N TYR A 27 -0.63 -2.82 -4.05
CA TYR A 27 -0.30 -4.06 -3.37
C TYR A 27 1.20 -4.15 -3.20
N VAL A 28 1.64 -4.26 -1.94
CA VAL A 28 3.05 -4.20 -1.55
C VAL A 28 3.56 -5.49 -0.90
N ASP A 29 4.85 -5.71 -1.05
CA ASP A 29 5.63 -6.63 -0.21
C ASP A 29 6.83 -5.85 0.35
N PHE A 30 7.01 -5.88 1.66
CA PHE A 30 8.09 -5.14 2.32
C PHE A 30 9.49 -5.59 1.90
N GLU A 31 9.66 -6.82 1.42
CA GLU A 31 10.93 -7.34 0.91
C GLU A 31 11.15 -7.02 -0.59
N CYS A 32 10.15 -6.51 -1.29
CA CYS A 32 10.24 -6.17 -2.70
C CYS A 32 10.93 -4.82 -2.91
N ALA A 33 12.12 -4.83 -3.55
CA ALA A 33 12.87 -3.59 -3.85
C ALA A 33 12.11 -2.64 -4.78
N TYR A 34 11.27 -3.16 -5.65
CA TYR A 34 10.44 -2.35 -6.55
C TYR A 34 9.31 -1.63 -5.80
N CYS A 35 8.79 -2.23 -4.72
CA CYS A 35 7.82 -1.56 -3.84
C CYS A 35 8.47 -0.38 -3.12
N ALA A 36 9.67 -0.54 -2.56
CA ALA A 36 10.39 0.57 -1.92
C ALA A 36 10.59 1.76 -2.87
N HIS A 37 10.94 1.47 -4.13
CA HIS A 37 11.10 2.51 -5.15
C HIS A 37 9.76 3.20 -5.49
N ALA A 38 8.70 2.43 -5.63
CA ALA A 38 7.37 2.94 -5.98
C ALA A 38 6.76 3.75 -4.84
N THR A 39 6.80 3.23 -3.61
CA THR A 39 6.31 3.91 -2.41
C THR A 39 7.07 5.21 -2.14
N GLY A 40 8.38 5.25 -2.42
CA GLY A 40 9.20 6.46 -2.32
C GLY A 40 8.76 7.60 -3.24
N SER A 41 7.90 7.33 -4.23
CA SER A 41 7.34 8.35 -5.12
C SER A 41 6.11 9.07 -4.54
N TRP A 42 5.66 8.70 -3.34
CA TRP A 42 4.45 9.29 -2.74
C TRP A 42 4.55 10.81 -2.59
N ASP A 43 5.68 11.33 -2.13
CA ASP A 43 5.84 12.77 -1.90
C ASP A 43 5.75 13.56 -3.21
N ASP A 44 6.28 13.03 -4.30
CA ASP A 44 6.16 13.63 -5.64
C ASP A 44 4.70 13.60 -6.14
N LEU A 45 4.00 12.47 -5.95
CA LEU A 45 2.58 12.36 -6.29
C LEU A 45 1.73 13.31 -5.44
N ARG A 46 1.99 13.39 -4.14
CA ARG A 46 1.31 14.31 -3.23
C ARG A 46 1.57 15.77 -3.60
N ALA A 47 2.80 16.13 -3.97
CA ALA A 47 3.14 17.47 -4.42
C ALA A 47 2.41 17.85 -5.72
N HIS A 48 2.18 16.88 -6.61
CA HIS A 48 1.53 17.09 -7.90
C HIS A 48 -0.01 17.16 -7.80
N PHE A 49 -0.63 16.29 -7.02
CA PHE A 49 -2.09 16.15 -6.95
C PHE A 49 -2.71 16.83 -5.71
N GLY A 50 -1.93 17.14 -4.69
CA GLY A 50 -2.40 17.77 -3.45
C GLY A 50 -3.46 16.91 -2.75
N ASP A 51 -4.53 17.55 -2.34
CA ASP A 51 -5.66 16.91 -1.66
C ASP A 51 -6.62 16.16 -2.60
N ASP A 52 -6.38 16.22 -3.91
CA ASP A 52 -7.15 15.42 -4.88
C ASP A 52 -6.78 13.94 -4.86
N LEU A 53 -5.67 13.53 -4.21
CA LEU A 53 -5.17 12.16 -4.21
C LEU A 53 -5.20 11.51 -2.82
N ARG A 54 -5.78 10.32 -2.75
CA ARG A 54 -5.55 9.38 -1.64
C ARG A 54 -4.79 8.16 -2.13
N TYR A 55 -3.92 7.66 -1.26
CA TYR A 55 -3.09 6.48 -1.48
C TYR A 55 -3.46 5.40 -0.48
N VAL A 56 -3.66 4.20 -0.99
CA VAL A 56 -4.09 3.03 -0.23
C VAL A 56 -3.06 1.93 -0.39
N VAL A 57 -2.67 1.30 0.69
CA VAL A 57 -1.75 0.15 0.69
C VAL A 57 -2.48 -1.10 1.14
N ARG A 58 -2.29 -2.19 0.38
CA ARG A 58 -2.71 -3.56 0.72
C ARG A 58 -1.53 -4.51 0.64
N HIS A 59 -1.52 -5.52 1.48
CA HIS A 59 -0.44 -6.50 1.55
C HIS A 59 -0.55 -7.56 0.46
N LEU A 60 0.59 -7.87 -0.17
CA LEU A 60 0.77 -9.05 -1.04
C LEU A 60 2.15 -9.66 -0.77
N PRO A 61 2.38 -10.20 0.45
CA PRO A 61 3.66 -10.78 0.83
C PRO A 61 3.88 -12.12 0.12
N HIS A 62 4.92 -12.21 -0.70
CA HIS A 62 5.31 -13.43 -1.40
C HIS A 62 6.81 -13.74 -1.33
N HIS A 63 7.63 -12.82 -0.81
CA HIS A 63 9.02 -13.08 -0.49
C HIS A 63 9.14 -13.75 0.89
N PRO A 64 10.29 -14.38 1.22
CA PRO A 64 10.46 -15.14 2.46
C PRO A 64 10.11 -14.40 3.74
N HIS A 65 10.54 -13.12 3.87
CA HIS A 65 10.26 -12.28 5.05
C HIS A 65 9.00 -11.41 4.89
N GLY A 66 8.40 -11.40 3.69
CA GLY A 66 7.19 -10.62 3.40
C GLY A 66 6.05 -10.86 4.41
N PRO A 67 5.71 -12.12 4.75
CA PRO A 67 4.60 -12.39 5.68
C PRO A 67 4.83 -11.81 7.08
N ILE A 68 6.04 -11.94 7.64
CA ILE A 68 6.30 -11.38 8.97
C ILE A 68 6.39 -9.86 8.95
N ALA A 69 6.96 -9.27 7.87
CA ALA A 69 7.03 -7.82 7.72
C ALA A 69 5.63 -7.19 7.53
N ALA A 70 4.72 -7.85 6.81
CA ALA A 70 3.32 -7.43 6.71
C ALA A 70 2.61 -7.48 8.07
N ARG A 71 2.77 -8.56 8.84
CA ARG A 71 2.21 -8.64 10.20
C ARG A 71 2.79 -7.57 11.12
N ALA A 72 4.08 -7.29 11.01
CA ALA A 72 4.74 -6.24 11.77
C ALA A 72 4.16 -4.85 11.47
N SER A 73 3.83 -4.57 10.21
CA SER A 73 3.19 -3.30 9.85
C SER A 73 1.77 -3.19 10.42
N GLU A 74 1.01 -4.29 10.51
CA GLU A 74 -0.30 -4.30 11.15
C GLU A 74 -0.20 -4.18 12.68
N ALA A 75 0.82 -4.78 13.30
CA ALA A 75 1.11 -4.58 14.72
C ALA A 75 1.45 -3.09 15.03
N ALA A 76 2.20 -2.44 14.14
CA ALA A 76 2.45 -1.00 14.22
C ALA A 76 1.17 -0.18 13.96
N ALA A 77 0.30 -0.64 13.05
CA ALA A 77 -0.99 0.00 12.76
C ALA A 77 -1.92 0.02 13.98
N ASN A 78 -1.93 -1.06 14.80
CA ASN A 78 -2.68 -1.12 16.06
C ASN A 78 -2.27 -0.03 17.06
N GLN A 79 -1.09 0.57 16.86
CA GLN A 79 -0.58 1.70 17.65
C GLN A 79 -0.60 3.03 16.87
N GLY A 80 -1.33 3.09 15.73
CA GLY A 80 -1.46 4.30 14.91
C GLY A 80 -0.22 4.63 14.07
N MET A 81 0.72 3.68 13.92
CA MET A 81 2.04 3.89 13.32
C MET A 81 2.24 3.21 11.97
N PHE A 82 1.16 2.84 11.25
CA PHE A 82 1.28 2.17 9.95
C PHE A 82 2.17 2.94 8.97
N TRP A 83 1.89 4.21 8.74
CA TRP A 83 2.61 5.00 7.74
C TRP A 83 4.05 5.32 8.12
N PRO A 84 4.35 5.76 9.36
CA PRO A 84 5.72 5.89 9.82
C PRO A 84 6.49 4.57 9.74
N TRP A 85 5.86 3.45 10.07
CA TRP A 85 6.43 2.12 9.94
C TRP A 85 6.76 1.77 8.49
N LEU A 86 5.81 1.95 7.58
CA LEU A 86 5.99 1.67 6.16
C LEU A 86 7.16 2.45 5.58
N ASP A 87 7.19 3.77 5.80
CA ASP A 87 8.26 4.65 5.31
C ASP A 87 9.62 4.24 5.88
N PHE A 88 9.66 3.82 7.16
CA PHE A 88 10.88 3.41 7.86
C PHE A 88 11.41 2.06 7.36
N VAL A 89 10.56 1.04 7.26
CA VAL A 89 10.96 -0.32 6.92
C VAL A 89 11.40 -0.44 5.47
N PHE A 90 10.77 0.29 4.54
CA PHE A 90 11.21 0.29 3.14
C PHE A 90 12.64 0.81 2.94
N THR A 91 13.20 1.56 3.88
CA THR A 91 14.62 1.95 3.85
C THR A 91 15.55 0.88 4.41
N ARG A 92 15.02 -0.22 4.95
CA ARG A 92 15.76 -1.26 5.69
C ARG A 92 15.44 -2.68 5.24
N GLN A 93 15.10 -2.86 3.99
CA GLN A 93 14.65 -4.15 3.40
C GLN A 93 15.67 -5.30 3.51
N HIS A 94 16.91 -5.00 3.85
CA HIS A 94 17.98 -5.98 4.05
C HIS A 94 17.95 -6.68 5.42
N ALA A 95 17.11 -6.23 6.34
CA ALA A 95 17.01 -6.73 7.72
C ALA A 95 15.51 -6.78 8.10
N LEU A 96 14.86 -7.91 7.85
CA LEU A 96 13.43 -8.15 8.06
C LEU A 96 13.16 -9.40 8.88
N GLU A 97 14.18 -9.89 9.59
CA GLU A 97 13.98 -10.95 10.57
C GLU A 97 13.14 -10.43 11.76
N ARG A 98 12.57 -11.35 12.53
CA ARG A 98 11.71 -11.00 13.66
C ARG A 98 12.39 -10.03 14.64
N GLU A 99 13.65 -10.29 14.94
CA GLU A 99 14.46 -9.49 15.85
C GLU A 99 14.73 -8.09 15.31
N ASP A 100 14.95 -7.96 14.01
CA ASP A 100 15.11 -6.66 13.35
C ASP A 100 13.83 -5.84 13.48
N LEU A 101 12.67 -6.44 13.18
CA LEU A 101 11.37 -5.80 13.24
C LEU A 101 11.01 -5.35 14.67
N ILE A 102 11.34 -6.15 15.68
CA ILE A 102 11.20 -5.75 17.10
C ILE A 102 12.14 -4.57 17.40
N GLY A 103 13.37 -4.59 16.91
CA GLY A 103 14.29 -3.47 17.01
C GLY A 103 13.73 -2.18 16.39
N TYR A 104 13.06 -2.28 15.26
CA TYR A 104 12.41 -1.13 14.62
C TYR A 104 11.22 -0.59 15.42
N ALA A 105 10.48 -1.47 16.10
CA ALA A 105 9.43 -1.03 17.02
C ALA A 105 9.99 -0.19 18.18
N VAL A 106 11.16 -0.58 18.72
CA VAL A 106 11.89 0.20 19.73
C VAL A 106 12.31 1.55 19.16
N GLU A 107 12.94 1.58 17.97
CA GLU A 107 13.41 2.81 17.33
C GLU A 107 12.27 3.80 17.05
N LEU A 108 11.09 3.29 16.69
CA LEU A 108 9.90 4.10 16.43
C LEU A 108 9.10 4.47 17.69
N GLY A 109 9.54 4.01 18.87
CA GLY A 109 8.92 4.33 20.16
C GLY A 109 7.57 3.66 20.40
N LEU A 110 7.34 2.49 19.78
CA LEU A 110 6.15 1.68 19.98
C LEU A 110 6.18 0.99 21.35
N ASP A 111 5.02 0.63 21.87
CA ASP A 111 4.91 -0.33 22.98
C ASP A 111 5.35 -1.71 22.44
N VAL A 112 6.54 -2.14 22.85
CA VAL A 112 7.19 -3.35 22.33
C VAL A 112 6.47 -4.60 22.79
N ASP A 113 5.96 -4.64 24.01
CA ASP A 113 5.25 -5.81 24.55
C ASP A 113 3.93 -6.01 23.79
N GLN A 114 3.19 -4.93 23.53
CA GLN A 114 2.01 -4.96 22.66
C GLN A 114 2.37 -5.37 21.24
N PHE A 115 3.42 -4.78 20.65
CA PHE A 115 3.85 -5.09 19.29
C PHE A 115 4.18 -6.58 19.12
N ILE A 116 4.91 -7.19 20.09
CA ILE A 116 5.23 -8.61 20.07
C ILE A 116 3.98 -9.47 20.19
N ALA A 117 3.04 -9.09 21.05
CA ALA A 117 1.78 -9.81 21.21
C ALA A 117 0.91 -9.72 19.94
N ASP A 118 0.87 -8.56 19.30
CA ASP A 118 0.11 -8.33 18.08
C ASP A 118 0.69 -9.08 16.88
N LEU A 119 2.01 -9.19 16.78
CA LEU A 119 2.72 -9.79 15.65
C LEU A 119 2.23 -11.20 15.28
N ASP A 120 1.82 -11.98 16.27
CA ASP A 120 1.32 -13.36 16.10
C ASP A 120 -0.17 -13.47 16.45
N SER A 121 -0.88 -12.35 16.64
CA SER A 121 -2.29 -12.37 16.97
C SER A 121 -3.15 -12.82 15.77
N PRO A 122 -4.23 -13.57 16.03
CA PRO A 122 -5.16 -13.96 14.96
C PRO A 122 -5.70 -12.76 14.17
N ALA A 123 -5.99 -11.64 14.84
CA ALA A 123 -6.52 -10.44 14.20
C ALA A 123 -5.55 -9.85 13.17
N VAL A 124 -4.26 -9.77 13.49
CA VAL A 124 -3.21 -9.29 12.57
C VAL A 124 -3.01 -10.27 11.41
N ILE A 125 -3.04 -11.56 11.67
CA ILE A 125 -2.93 -12.59 10.62
C ILE A 125 -4.13 -12.47 9.65
N GLU A 126 -5.35 -12.44 10.17
CA GLU A 126 -6.58 -12.31 9.38
C GLU A 126 -6.59 -11.01 8.56
N ARG A 127 -6.03 -9.93 9.11
CA ARG A 127 -5.91 -8.66 8.39
C ARG A 127 -5.04 -8.79 7.15
N VAL A 128 -3.88 -9.45 7.24
CA VAL A 128 -2.99 -9.70 6.10
C VAL A 128 -3.63 -10.68 5.12
N GLU A 129 -4.30 -11.74 5.61
CA GLU A 129 -5.00 -12.72 4.78
C GLU A 129 -6.15 -12.10 3.98
N ARG A 130 -6.86 -11.10 4.54
CA ARG A 130 -7.88 -10.34 3.82
C ARG A 130 -7.27 -9.64 2.59
N ASP A 131 -6.13 -9.02 2.72
CA ASP A 131 -5.47 -8.34 1.60
C ASP A 131 -4.95 -9.35 0.55
N LEU A 132 -4.44 -10.50 0.99
CA LEU A 132 -4.09 -11.61 0.08
C LEU A 132 -5.30 -12.10 -0.71
N ALA A 133 -6.44 -12.29 -0.05
CA ALA A 133 -7.69 -12.67 -0.71
C ALA A 133 -8.14 -11.60 -1.72
N SER A 134 -8.04 -10.33 -1.36
CA SER A 134 -8.30 -9.20 -2.23
C SER A 134 -7.35 -9.18 -3.45
N ALA A 135 -6.07 -9.45 -3.25
CA ALA A 135 -5.09 -9.53 -4.34
C ALA A 135 -5.48 -10.60 -5.36
N VAL A 136 -5.86 -11.79 -4.88
CA VAL A 136 -6.33 -12.89 -5.74
C VAL A 136 -7.58 -12.47 -6.53
N ALA A 137 -8.59 -11.92 -5.85
CA ALA A 137 -9.84 -11.47 -6.48
C ALA A 137 -9.60 -10.37 -7.53
N SER A 138 -8.66 -9.46 -7.27
CA SER A 138 -8.27 -8.37 -8.17
C SER A 138 -7.32 -8.81 -9.28
N GLY A 139 -6.80 -10.04 -9.26
CA GLY A 139 -5.78 -10.53 -10.20
C GLY A 139 -4.41 -9.90 -10.01
N ALA A 140 -4.08 -9.43 -8.80
CA ALA A 140 -2.75 -9.00 -8.43
C ALA A 140 -1.92 -10.21 -7.99
N HIS A 141 -0.85 -10.51 -8.73
CA HIS A 141 -0.01 -11.71 -8.50
C HIS A 141 1.47 -11.37 -8.34
N VAL A 142 1.83 -10.12 -8.46
CA VAL A 142 3.20 -9.60 -8.34
C VAL A 142 3.19 -8.25 -7.65
N THR A 143 4.30 -7.86 -7.04
CA THR A 143 4.47 -6.55 -6.38
C THR A 143 5.55 -5.72 -7.07
N PRO A 144 5.36 -4.40 -7.17
CA PRO A 144 4.12 -3.69 -6.87
C PRO A 144 3.05 -3.95 -7.93
N THR A 145 1.77 -3.98 -7.52
CA THR A 145 0.64 -3.92 -8.45
C THR A 145 -0.24 -2.73 -8.09
N PHE A 146 -0.49 -1.86 -9.07
CA PHE A 146 -1.28 -0.64 -8.89
C PHE A 146 -2.67 -0.73 -9.48
N PHE A 147 -3.61 -0.09 -8.78
CA PHE A 147 -4.94 0.23 -9.28
C PHE A 147 -5.18 1.72 -9.18
N VAL A 148 -5.59 2.33 -10.28
CA VAL A 148 -6.01 3.73 -10.38
C VAL A 148 -7.52 3.74 -10.59
N GLU A 149 -8.25 4.40 -9.69
CA GLU A 149 -9.73 4.43 -9.71
C GLU A 149 -10.32 3.01 -9.82
N GLY A 150 -9.79 2.08 -9.03
CA GLY A 150 -10.22 0.69 -9.03
C GLY A 150 -9.86 -0.11 -10.28
N ARG A 151 -9.12 0.44 -11.24
CA ARG A 151 -8.70 -0.26 -12.47
C ARG A 151 -7.21 -0.55 -12.44
N ARG A 152 -6.83 -1.80 -12.69
CA ARG A 152 -5.43 -2.20 -12.71
C ARG A 152 -4.62 -1.39 -13.71
N LEU A 153 -3.56 -0.74 -13.22
CA LEU A 153 -2.57 -0.09 -14.07
C LEU A 153 -1.79 -1.16 -14.85
N ARG A 154 -1.63 -0.94 -16.15
CA ARG A 154 -0.82 -1.80 -17.03
C ARG A 154 0.44 -1.04 -17.43
N GLY A 155 1.55 -1.75 -17.48
CA GLY A 155 2.84 -1.19 -17.88
C GLY A 155 3.78 -1.00 -16.70
N SER A 156 4.60 0.05 -16.77
CA SER A 156 5.57 0.38 -15.73
C SER A 156 4.89 0.90 -14.46
N TYR A 157 5.55 0.69 -13.33
CA TYR A 157 5.16 1.20 -12.00
C TYR A 157 5.97 2.44 -11.59
N ASP A 158 6.72 3.05 -12.53
CA ASP A 158 7.44 4.30 -12.26
C ASP A 158 6.49 5.49 -12.03
N ALA A 159 6.97 6.49 -11.30
CA ALA A 159 6.19 7.67 -10.95
C ALA A 159 5.55 8.37 -12.15
N ARG A 160 6.25 8.43 -13.29
CA ARG A 160 5.73 9.05 -14.53
C ARG A 160 4.50 8.32 -15.06
N THR A 161 4.54 6.98 -15.09
CA THR A 161 3.44 6.16 -15.59
C THR A 161 2.24 6.25 -14.65
N VAL A 162 2.46 6.21 -13.33
CA VAL A 162 1.41 6.37 -12.32
C VAL A 162 0.77 7.76 -12.42
N THR A 163 1.59 8.82 -12.48
CA THR A 163 1.10 10.20 -12.65
C THR A 163 0.24 10.34 -13.91
N ALA A 164 0.71 9.83 -15.05
CA ALA A 164 -0.03 9.91 -16.30
C ALA A 164 -1.40 9.20 -16.24
N ALA A 165 -1.46 8.06 -15.54
CA ALA A 165 -2.71 7.32 -15.35
C ALA A 165 -3.69 8.07 -14.45
N LEU A 166 -3.21 8.65 -13.34
CA LEU A 166 -4.02 9.49 -12.44
C LEU A 166 -4.56 10.73 -13.17
N GLU A 167 -3.72 11.43 -13.95
CA GLU A 167 -4.15 12.58 -14.76
C GLU A 167 -5.20 12.19 -15.81
N ALA A 168 -5.04 11.02 -16.43
CA ALA A 168 -6.03 10.55 -17.41
C ALA A 168 -7.38 10.27 -16.73
N SER A 169 -7.37 9.72 -15.51
CA SER A 169 -8.59 9.47 -14.72
C SER A 169 -9.25 10.78 -14.29
N ARG A 170 -8.47 11.80 -13.90
CA ARG A 170 -8.98 13.12 -13.51
C ARG A 170 -9.72 13.83 -14.66
N ARG A 171 -9.29 13.61 -15.90
CA ARG A 171 -9.94 14.21 -17.09
C ARG A 171 -11.26 13.55 -17.49
N GLY A 172 -11.62 12.40 -16.91
CA GLY A 172 -12.80 11.63 -17.27
C GLY A 172 -12.70 10.96 -18.66
N PRO A 173 -13.66 10.13 -19.05
CA PRO A 173 -13.71 9.58 -20.39
C PRO A 173 -13.88 10.73 -21.39
N ARG A 174 -12.99 10.82 -22.39
CA ARG A 174 -13.18 11.76 -23.51
C ARG A 174 -14.51 11.43 -24.17
N THR A 175 -15.50 12.29 -24.01
CA THR A 175 -16.68 12.28 -24.86
C THR A 175 -16.18 12.47 -26.29
N GLN A 176 -16.21 11.43 -27.10
CA GLN A 176 -16.02 11.59 -28.53
C GLN A 176 -17.23 12.39 -29.02
N GLU A 177 -17.05 13.67 -29.25
CA GLU A 177 -17.97 14.42 -30.08
C GLU A 177 -17.89 13.80 -31.47
N VAL A 178 -18.95 13.10 -31.84
CA VAL A 178 -19.18 12.65 -33.23
C VAL A 178 -19.46 13.90 -34.02
N PRO A 179 -18.63 14.29 -35.00
CA PRO A 179 -18.96 15.43 -35.87
C PRO A 179 -20.21 15.08 -36.67
N SER A 180 -21.18 15.99 -36.66
CA SER A 180 -22.43 15.92 -37.40
C SER A 180 -22.19 16.02 -38.90
#